data_c1fb9eeb00eb313dd3bbd1d39b9ed1a1
#
_entry.id   c1fb9eeb00eb313dd3bbd1d39b9ed1a1
#
_cell.length_a   1.000
_cell.length_b   1.000
_cell.length_c   1.000
_cell.angle_alpha   90.00
_cell.angle_beta   90.00
_cell.angle_gamma   90.00
#
_symmetry.space_group_name_H-M   'P 1'
#
loop_
_entity.id
_entity.type
_entity.pdbx_description
1 polymer ?
#
loop_
_entity_poly.entity_id
_entity_poly.type
_entity_poly.pdbx_seq_one_letter_code
_entity_poly.pdbx_strand_id
1 'polypeptide(L)'
;FGYNESLAQELFPLKKEEALAKGYQWTEREKPTHNSSNKKNLTCTSCDQDFRTTEPELKFYKQQNLPIPEKCFNCRHEERANKRNPKFFWDRKCDKCNTEIKTTYPPETKHPIYCYDCYKKEIN
;
A
#
# COMPACT_ATOMS: atom_id res chain seq x y z
N PHE A 1 -12.22 16.38 5.02
CA PHE A 1 -11.17 15.42 4.68
C PHE A 1 -10.81 15.54 3.21
N GLY A 2 -9.49 15.60 2.92
CA GLY A 2 -9.00 15.55 1.55
C GLY A 2 -9.11 14.15 0.96
N TYR A 3 -9.26 14.07 -0.36
CA TYR A 3 -9.24 12.79 -1.08
C TYR A 3 -8.00 11.96 -0.76
N ASN A 4 -6.84 12.62 -0.67
CA ASN A 4 -5.55 12.02 -0.32
C ASN A 4 -5.44 11.48 1.13
N GLU A 5 -6.41 11.78 1.99
CA GLU A 5 -6.48 11.26 3.36
C GLU A 5 -7.50 10.13 3.50
N SER A 6 -8.18 9.80 2.42
CA SER A 6 -9.26 8.83 2.42
C SER A 6 -8.81 7.46 1.89
N LEU A 7 -9.58 6.42 2.22
CA LEU A 7 -9.39 5.09 1.66
C LEU A 7 -9.56 5.08 0.13
N ALA A 8 -10.29 6.06 -0.43
CA ALA A 8 -10.46 6.19 -1.87
C ALA A 8 -9.13 6.42 -2.58
N GLN A 9 -8.21 7.20 -2.00
CA GLN A 9 -6.87 7.38 -2.55
C GLN A 9 -6.06 6.07 -2.58
N GLU A 10 -6.22 5.20 -1.59
CA GLU A 10 -5.56 3.89 -1.56
C GLU A 10 -6.10 2.95 -2.64
N LEU A 11 -7.42 2.96 -2.88
CA LEU A 11 -8.09 2.05 -3.80
C LEU A 11 -8.12 2.56 -5.24
N PHE A 12 -8.23 3.87 -5.41
CA PHE A 12 -8.35 4.56 -6.69
C PHE A 12 -7.45 5.80 -6.68
N PRO A 13 -6.13 5.62 -6.78
CA PRO A 13 -5.18 6.71 -6.64
C PRO A 13 -5.40 7.77 -7.72
N LEU A 14 -5.56 9.02 -7.31
CA LEU A 14 -5.64 10.20 -8.18
C LEU A 14 -4.49 11.15 -7.86
N LYS A 15 -4.04 11.89 -8.89
CA LYS A 15 -3.18 13.04 -8.69
C LYS A 15 -4.00 14.22 -8.17
N LYS A 16 -3.32 15.20 -7.55
CA LYS A 16 -3.96 16.40 -6.99
C LYS A 16 -4.85 17.10 -8.02
N GLU A 17 -4.33 17.33 -9.21
CA GLU A 17 -5.01 18.03 -10.29
C GLU A 17 -6.28 17.27 -10.73
N GLU A 18 -6.19 15.96 -10.84
CA GLU A 18 -7.31 15.09 -11.21
C GLU A 18 -8.39 15.05 -10.13
N ALA A 19 -7.99 15.00 -8.86
CA ALA A 19 -8.91 15.03 -7.73
C ALA A 19 -9.68 16.36 -7.68
N LEU A 20 -8.98 17.48 -7.84
CA LEU A 20 -9.60 18.82 -7.87
C LEU A 20 -10.50 19.00 -9.09
N ALA A 21 -10.13 18.52 -10.27
CA ALA A 21 -10.95 18.57 -11.47
C ALA A 21 -12.26 17.78 -11.32
N LYS A 22 -12.26 16.73 -10.50
CA LYS A 22 -13.46 15.95 -10.15
C LYS A 22 -14.27 16.53 -8.97
N GLY A 23 -13.87 17.69 -8.46
CA GLY A 23 -14.54 18.37 -7.34
C GLY A 23 -14.22 17.79 -5.96
N TYR A 24 -13.20 16.93 -5.83
CA TYR A 24 -12.75 16.42 -4.54
C TYR A 24 -11.83 17.44 -3.85
N GLN A 25 -11.89 17.48 -2.53
CA GLN A 25 -10.98 18.27 -1.72
C GLN A 25 -9.61 17.57 -1.65
N TRP A 26 -8.54 18.36 -1.56
CA TRP A 26 -7.19 17.87 -1.35
C TRP A 26 -6.56 18.56 -0.16
N THR A 27 -6.01 17.79 0.78
CA THR A 27 -5.33 18.34 1.95
C THR A 27 -3.85 18.51 1.64
N GLU A 28 -3.34 19.74 1.78
CA GLU A 28 -1.90 19.98 1.75
C GLU A 28 -1.30 19.50 3.07
N ARG A 29 -0.29 18.65 2.97
CA ARG A 29 0.48 18.26 4.15
C ARG A 29 1.43 19.39 4.49
N GLU A 30 1.28 19.98 5.66
CA GLU A 30 2.26 20.92 6.18
C GLU A 30 3.61 20.22 6.31
N LYS A 31 4.68 20.92 5.87
CA LYS A 31 6.03 20.40 6.10
C LYS A 31 6.28 20.36 7.61
N PRO A 32 6.77 19.27 8.16
CA PRO A 32 7.02 19.18 9.59
C PRO A 32 8.05 20.24 9.99
N THR A 33 7.70 21.03 10.99
CA THR A 33 8.69 21.86 11.69
C THR A 33 9.50 20.93 12.57
N HIS A 34 10.77 20.71 12.22
CA HIS A 34 11.70 19.88 12.97
C HIS A 34 11.95 20.45 14.38
N ASN A 35 11.10 20.13 15.34
CA ASN A 35 11.36 20.34 16.75
C ASN A 35 11.92 19.05 17.35
N SER A 36 13.19 18.77 17.08
CA SER A 36 13.91 17.56 17.48
C SER A 36 14.42 17.60 18.94
N SER A 37 13.57 17.94 19.88
CA SER A 37 13.96 17.92 21.32
C SER A 37 13.69 16.60 22.04
N ASN A 38 13.12 15.60 21.39
CA ASN A 38 12.87 14.30 22.00
C ASN A 38 13.55 13.15 21.23
N LYS A 39 14.47 12.46 21.89
CA LYS A 39 15.19 11.26 21.40
C LYS A 39 14.29 10.09 20.94
N LYS A 40 12.97 10.21 21.04
CA LYS A 40 11.98 9.18 20.61
C LYS A 40 11.35 9.49 19.25
N ASN A 41 11.64 10.65 18.66
CA ASN A 41 11.12 11.01 17.35
C ASN A 41 12.14 10.64 16.28
N LEU A 42 11.68 9.89 15.30
CA LEU A 42 12.44 9.48 14.12
C LEU A 42 11.90 10.26 12.92
N THR A 43 12.78 10.60 11.99
CA THR A 43 12.36 11.21 10.72
C THR A 43 12.25 10.12 9.66
N CYS A 44 11.13 10.09 8.94
CA CYS A 44 10.86 9.11 7.90
C CYS A 44 11.77 9.35 6.69
N THR A 45 12.50 8.33 6.25
CA THR A 45 13.41 8.40 5.10
C THR A 45 12.70 8.59 3.74
N SER A 46 11.36 8.39 3.69
CA SER A 46 10.59 8.48 2.44
C SER A 46 9.78 9.76 2.31
N CYS A 47 9.31 10.37 3.38
CA CYS A 47 8.44 11.55 3.33
C CYS A 47 8.88 12.69 4.24
N ASP A 48 10.04 12.56 4.89
CA ASP A 48 10.64 13.53 5.82
C ASP A 48 9.75 13.95 7.00
N GLN A 49 8.65 13.21 7.26
CA GLN A 49 7.80 13.47 8.40
C GLN A 49 8.34 12.81 9.67
N ASP A 50 8.24 13.51 10.78
CA ASP A 50 8.58 12.95 12.07
C ASP A 50 7.51 11.94 12.50
N PHE A 51 7.97 10.83 13.03
CA PHE A 51 7.11 9.80 13.61
C PHE A 51 7.68 9.29 14.92
N ARG A 52 6.82 8.77 15.75
CA ARG A 52 7.21 8.27 17.07
C ARG A 52 7.06 6.76 17.13
N THR A 53 8.08 6.11 17.67
CA THR A 53 8.02 4.70 18.05
C THR A 53 7.68 4.61 19.54
N THR A 54 6.71 3.79 19.89
CA THR A 54 6.31 3.60 21.28
C THR A 54 7.29 2.69 22.03
N GLU A 55 7.34 2.80 23.37
CA GLU A 55 8.20 1.92 24.17
C GLU A 55 7.87 0.42 24.03
N PRO A 56 6.60 0.00 24.00
CA PRO A 56 6.24 -1.39 23.71
C PRO A 56 6.75 -1.86 22.34
N GLU A 57 6.64 -0.99 21.32
CA GLU A 57 7.12 -1.31 19.96
C GLU A 57 8.65 -1.46 19.95
N LEU A 58 9.39 -0.56 20.57
CA LEU A 58 10.86 -0.67 20.71
C LEU A 58 11.27 -1.96 21.44
N LYS A 59 10.56 -2.30 22.53
CA LYS A 59 10.77 -3.55 23.24
C LYS A 59 10.54 -4.77 22.37
N PHE A 60 9.49 -4.76 21.55
CA PHE A 60 9.19 -5.81 20.59
C PHE A 60 10.30 -5.98 19.55
N TYR A 61 10.75 -4.90 18.90
CA TYR A 61 11.86 -4.97 17.93
C TYR A 61 13.11 -5.54 18.56
N LYS A 62 13.46 -5.12 19.78
CA LYS A 62 14.61 -5.63 20.52
C LYS A 62 14.48 -7.12 20.85
N GLN A 63 13.31 -7.56 21.32
CA GLN A 63 13.04 -8.96 21.65
C GLN A 63 13.10 -9.89 20.43
N GLN A 64 12.61 -9.39 19.28
CA GLN A 64 12.61 -10.15 18.03
C GLN A 64 13.90 -9.97 17.21
N ASN A 65 14.88 -9.24 17.73
CA ASN A 65 16.12 -8.91 17.04
C ASN A 65 15.88 -8.27 15.66
N LEU A 66 14.87 -7.39 15.56
CA LEU A 66 14.50 -6.68 14.35
C LEU A 66 15.05 -5.25 14.36
N PRO A 67 15.40 -4.69 13.21
CA PRO A 67 15.80 -3.30 13.10
C PRO A 67 14.62 -2.35 13.40
N ILE A 68 14.92 -1.20 14.00
CA ILE A 68 13.93 -0.14 14.19
C ILE A 68 13.53 0.40 12.82
N PRO A 69 12.22 0.67 12.56
CA PRO A 69 11.77 1.16 11.28
C PRO A 69 12.33 2.55 10.96
N GLU A 70 12.82 2.74 9.75
CA GLU A 70 13.29 4.01 9.22
C GLU A 70 12.18 4.83 8.54
N LYS A 71 11.02 4.22 8.32
CA LYS A 71 9.87 4.83 7.65
C LYS A 71 8.67 4.91 8.58
N CYS A 72 7.91 6.00 8.45
CA CYS A 72 6.68 6.17 9.21
C CYS A 72 5.64 5.08 8.86
N PHE A 73 4.61 4.97 9.68
CA PHE A 73 3.54 3.99 9.50
C PHE A 73 2.89 4.08 8.11
N ASN A 74 2.58 5.30 7.66
CA ASN A 74 1.92 5.52 6.37
C ASN A 74 2.77 5.05 5.19
N CYS A 75 4.06 5.41 5.14
CA CYS A 75 4.95 4.95 4.07
C CYS A 75 5.14 3.42 4.08
N ARG A 76 5.25 2.81 5.25
CA ARG A 76 5.29 1.34 5.37
C ARG A 76 3.98 0.69 4.92
N HIS A 77 2.83 1.32 5.21
CA HIS A 77 1.52 0.86 4.76
C HIS A 77 1.40 0.95 3.24
N GLU A 78 1.75 2.09 2.64
CA GLU A 78 1.73 2.30 1.19
C GLU A 78 2.63 1.28 0.46
N GLU A 79 3.82 1.02 0.95
CA GLU A 79 4.72 0.00 0.38
C GLU A 79 4.12 -1.41 0.41
N ARG A 80 3.42 -1.77 1.48
CA ARG A 80 2.71 -3.06 1.55
C ARG A 80 1.49 -3.08 0.64
N ALA A 81 0.74 -1.99 0.59
CA ALA A 81 -0.44 -1.85 -0.28
C ALA A 81 -0.07 -1.99 -1.76
N ASN A 82 1.04 -1.36 -2.17
CA ASN A 82 1.54 -1.40 -3.54
C ASN A 82 2.04 -2.79 -3.99
N LYS A 83 2.30 -3.70 -3.05
CA LYS A 83 2.64 -5.10 -3.37
C LYS A 83 1.41 -5.98 -3.62
N ARG A 84 0.21 -5.50 -3.30
CA ARG A 84 -1.03 -6.21 -3.55
C ARG A 84 -1.51 -5.95 -4.97
N ASN A 85 -2.25 -6.90 -5.52
CA ASN A 85 -3.01 -6.65 -6.73
C ASN A 85 -4.01 -5.51 -6.47
N PRO A 86 -4.23 -4.62 -7.45
CA PRO A 86 -5.24 -3.57 -7.33
C PRO A 86 -6.63 -4.18 -7.18
N LYS A 87 -7.54 -3.46 -6.53
CA LYS A 87 -8.94 -3.88 -6.35
C LYS A 87 -9.78 -3.61 -7.61
N PHE A 88 -9.26 -4.08 -8.71
CA PHE A 88 -9.87 -4.01 -10.03
C PHE A 88 -9.86 -5.40 -10.66
N PHE A 89 -10.91 -5.74 -11.42
CA PHE A 89 -11.02 -7.02 -12.08
C PHE A 89 -10.82 -6.86 -13.58
N TRP A 90 -10.00 -7.73 -14.14
CA TRP A 90 -9.85 -7.91 -15.58
C TRP A 90 -10.56 -9.18 -16.02
N ASP A 91 -11.21 -9.11 -17.17
CA ASP A 91 -11.72 -10.29 -17.84
C ASP A 91 -10.54 -10.96 -18.57
N ARG A 92 -10.23 -12.18 -18.18
CA ARG A 92 -9.16 -12.99 -18.75
C ARG A 92 -9.66 -14.41 -19.06
N LYS A 93 -8.84 -15.19 -19.72
CA LYS A 93 -9.08 -16.62 -19.92
C LYS A 93 -8.12 -17.42 -19.07
N CYS A 94 -8.60 -18.56 -18.57
CA CYS A 94 -7.78 -19.53 -17.88
C CYS A 94 -6.69 -20.06 -18.83
N ASP A 95 -5.43 -20.00 -18.44
CA ASP A 95 -4.31 -20.43 -19.29
C ASP A 95 -4.28 -21.96 -19.53
N LYS A 96 -5.10 -22.73 -18.83
CA LYS A 96 -5.18 -24.18 -18.98
C LYS A 96 -6.41 -24.67 -19.75
N CYS A 97 -7.59 -24.12 -19.49
CA CYS A 97 -8.84 -24.58 -20.09
C CYS A 97 -9.58 -23.52 -20.92
N ASN A 98 -9.01 -22.33 -21.06
CA ASN A 98 -9.57 -21.18 -21.78
C ASN A 98 -10.94 -20.68 -21.30
N THR A 99 -11.44 -21.14 -20.15
CA THR A 99 -12.68 -20.62 -19.55
C THR A 99 -12.50 -19.16 -19.17
N GLU A 100 -13.49 -18.33 -19.41
CA GLU A 100 -13.51 -16.92 -19.01
C GLU A 100 -13.53 -16.79 -17.48
N ILE A 101 -12.66 -15.94 -16.97
CA ILE A 101 -12.49 -15.69 -15.54
C ILE A 101 -12.35 -14.20 -15.26
N LYS A 102 -12.80 -13.77 -14.09
CA LYS A 102 -12.51 -12.43 -13.56
C LYS A 102 -11.41 -12.52 -12.51
N THR A 103 -10.34 -11.76 -12.70
CA THR A 103 -9.17 -11.83 -11.84
C THR A 103 -8.59 -10.46 -11.57
N THR A 104 -7.94 -10.30 -10.42
CA THR A 104 -7.21 -9.07 -10.07
C THR A 104 -5.80 -9.02 -10.69
N TYR A 105 -5.42 -10.04 -11.44
CA TYR A 105 -4.14 -10.07 -12.16
C TYR A 105 -4.28 -9.40 -13.53
N PRO A 106 -3.51 -8.33 -13.79
CA PRO A 106 -3.56 -7.63 -15.08
C PRO A 106 -3.11 -8.53 -16.25
N PRO A 107 -3.48 -8.18 -17.50
CA PRO A 107 -3.10 -8.96 -18.68
C PRO A 107 -1.58 -9.16 -18.86
N GLU A 108 -0.78 -8.20 -18.41
CA GLU A 108 0.69 -8.21 -18.50
C GLU A 108 1.36 -9.16 -17.48
N THR A 109 0.58 -9.78 -16.61
CA THR A 109 1.10 -10.73 -15.61
C THR A 109 1.77 -11.91 -16.30
N LYS A 110 3.03 -12.15 -15.99
CA LYS A 110 3.86 -13.21 -16.60
C LYS A 110 3.55 -14.61 -16.05
N HIS A 111 2.86 -14.71 -14.93
CA HIS A 111 2.50 -15.98 -14.31
C HIS A 111 1.21 -16.52 -14.92
N PRO A 112 1.09 -17.86 -15.08
CA PRO A 112 -0.14 -18.47 -15.56
C PRO A 112 -1.27 -18.25 -14.56
N ILE A 113 -2.44 -17.89 -15.06
CA ILE A 113 -3.64 -17.64 -14.26
C ILE A 113 -4.66 -18.73 -14.58
N TYR A 114 -5.07 -19.47 -13.56
CA TYR A 114 -5.99 -20.60 -13.68
C TYR A 114 -7.36 -20.27 -13.11
N CYS A 115 -8.39 -20.87 -13.71
CA CYS A 115 -9.69 -20.95 -13.04
C CYS A 115 -9.60 -21.83 -11.79
N TYR A 116 -10.60 -21.72 -10.92
CA TYR A 116 -10.62 -22.46 -9.66
C TYR A 116 -10.42 -23.98 -9.84
N ASP A 117 -11.10 -24.58 -10.81
CA ASP A 117 -11.03 -26.04 -11.03
C ASP A 117 -9.65 -26.48 -11.55
N CYS A 118 -9.05 -25.70 -12.44
CA CYS A 118 -7.70 -25.98 -12.93
C CYS A 118 -6.66 -25.80 -11.83
N TYR A 119 -6.80 -24.73 -11.04
CA TYR A 119 -5.91 -24.49 -9.90
C TYR A 119 -5.98 -25.65 -8.88
N LYS A 120 -7.20 -26.08 -8.53
CA LYS A 120 -7.39 -27.21 -7.61
C LYS A 120 -6.73 -28.50 -8.08
N LYS A 121 -6.74 -28.77 -9.38
CA LYS A 121 -6.08 -29.96 -9.97
C LYS A 121 -4.55 -29.88 -9.99
N GLU A 122 -3.98 -28.67 -9.89
CA GLU A 122 -2.53 -28.48 -9.82
C GLU A 122 -1.95 -28.67 -8.42
N ILE A 123 -2.76 -28.35 -7.37
CA ILE A 123 -2.26 -28.35 -5.98
C ILE A 123 -2.65 -29.64 -5.21
N ASN A 124 -3.48 -30.51 -5.80
CA ASN A 124 -3.82 -31.86 -5.28
C ASN A 124 -3.13 -32.93 -6.13
#